data_46059e8a59515edbf11cbaa5bc4c25bf
#
_entry.id   46059e8a59515edbf11cbaa5bc4c25bf
#
_cell.length_a   1.000
_cell.length_b   1.000
_cell.length_c   1.000
_cell.angle_alpha   90.00
_cell.angle_beta   90.00
_cell.angle_gamma   90.00
#
_symmetry.space_group_name_H-M   'P 1'
#
loop_
_entity.id
_entity.type
_entity.pdbx_description
1 polymer ?
#
loop_
_entity_poly.entity_id
_entity_poly.type
_entity_poly.pdbx_seq_one_letter_code
_entity_poly.pdbx_strand_id
1 'polypeptide(L)'
;MASTRAPRKTGRPGRPGYDLDSLLAVAVKVFNDKGYDGTSMDALAERLGISKSSIYHHVAGKEELLELALNRALNALFAVTVEARATEGRYIDRLEYLVRRSVDILVAELPYVTLLLRVRGNSAVERRAMARRREFDAFVSELVSAAADEGDLNPEIDPALVARLLFGTVNSLIEWYRPRSGGSATELGDAVVALTFDGLRRS
;
A
#
# COMPACT_ATOMS: atom_id res chain seq x y z
N MET A 1 -46.14 46.44 -28.98
CA MET A 1 -45.52 46.36 -27.65
C MET A 1 -44.85 45.03 -27.52
N ALA A 2 -43.51 45.00 -27.73
CA ALA A 2 -42.71 43.78 -27.66
C ALA A 2 -42.08 43.69 -26.24
N SER A 3 -42.40 42.62 -25.53
CA SER A 3 -41.87 42.35 -24.17
C SER A 3 -40.51 41.66 -24.25
N THR A 4 -39.48 42.37 -23.92
CA THR A 4 -38.09 41.88 -23.89
C THR A 4 -37.89 41.02 -22.63
N ARG A 5 -37.74 39.72 -22.78
CA ARG A 5 -37.45 38.74 -21.72
C ARG A 5 -35.93 38.74 -21.40
N ALA A 6 -35.55 39.13 -20.22
CA ALA A 6 -34.17 39.14 -19.75
C ALA A 6 -33.54 37.72 -19.72
N PRO A 7 -32.24 37.58 -19.99
CA PRO A 7 -31.59 36.26 -20.02
C PRO A 7 -31.42 35.72 -18.58
N ARG A 8 -31.77 34.41 -18.40
CA ARG A 8 -31.54 33.63 -17.18
C ARG A 8 -30.02 33.54 -16.92
N LYS A 9 -29.57 33.95 -15.77
CA LYS A 9 -28.23 33.68 -15.25
C LYS A 9 -28.01 32.17 -15.21
N THR A 10 -27.13 31.66 -16.05
CA THR A 10 -26.60 30.32 -15.94
C THR A 10 -25.78 30.21 -14.66
N GLY A 11 -26.20 29.34 -13.76
CA GLY A 11 -25.49 29.04 -12.51
C GLY A 11 -24.06 28.61 -12.82
N ARG A 12 -23.07 29.11 -12.04
CA ARG A 12 -21.70 28.63 -12.06
C ARG A 12 -21.71 27.09 -11.93
N PRO A 13 -20.90 26.39 -12.73
CA PRO A 13 -20.69 24.95 -12.51
C PRO A 13 -20.21 24.78 -11.07
N GLY A 14 -20.92 23.93 -10.29
CA GLY A 14 -20.48 23.54 -8.97
C GLY A 14 -19.06 22.96 -9.05
N ARG A 15 -18.22 23.27 -8.04
CA ARG A 15 -16.90 22.64 -7.87
C ARG A 15 -17.06 21.13 -8.11
N PRO A 16 -16.18 20.46 -8.91
CA PRO A 16 -16.23 19.01 -9.03
C PRO A 16 -16.29 18.40 -7.62
N GLY A 17 -17.33 17.61 -7.37
CA GLY A 17 -17.46 16.91 -6.08
C GLY A 17 -16.22 16.04 -5.86
N TYR A 18 -15.70 15.99 -4.65
CA TYR A 18 -14.67 15.02 -4.28
C TYR A 18 -15.24 13.62 -4.53
N ASP A 19 -14.52 12.79 -5.28
CA ASP A 19 -14.78 11.37 -5.37
C ASP A 19 -14.15 10.64 -4.16
N LEU A 20 -14.51 9.38 -3.97
CA LEU A 20 -14.02 8.57 -2.85
C LEU A 20 -12.49 8.43 -2.89
N ASP A 21 -11.89 8.29 -4.09
CA ASP A 21 -10.44 8.13 -4.25
C ASP A 21 -9.67 9.38 -3.80
N SER A 22 -10.13 10.56 -4.21
CA SER A 22 -9.55 11.84 -3.79
C SER A 22 -9.70 12.07 -2.28
N LEU A 23 -10.87 11.74 -1.73
CA LEU A 23 -11.11 11.78 -0.29
C LEU A 23 -10.14 10.85 0.47
N LEU A 24 -10.02 9.61 -0.02
CA LEU A 24 -9.16 8.60 0.59
C LEU A 24 -7.69 9.01 0.54
N ALA A 25 -7.21 9.54 -0.58
CA ALA A 25 -5.83 10.01 -0.74
C ALA A 25 -5.49 11.12 0.28
N VAL A 26 -6.40 12.07 0.50
CA VAL A 26 -6.20 13.13 1.50
C VAL A 26 -6.26 12.56 2.92
N ALA A 27 -7.21 11.68 3.21
CA ALA A 27 -7.33 11.03 4.52
C ALA A 27 -6.07 10.27 4.90
N VAL A 28 -5.53 9.45 3.98
CA VAL A 28 -4.27 8.70 4.18
C VAL A 28 -3.10 9.62 4.45
N LYS A 29 -2.99 10.74 3.74
CA LYS A 29 -1.95 11.72 4.01
C LYS A 29 -2.07 12.29 5.42
N VAL A 30 -3.27 12.66 5.85
CA VAL A 30 -3.50 13.19 7.21
C VAL A 30 -3.22 12.13 8.28
N PHE A 31 -3.62 10.87 8.04
CA PHE A 31 -3.32 9.76 8.95
C PHE A 31 -1.81 9.50 9.09
N ASN A 32 -1.06 9.60 8.00
CA ASN A 32 0.39 9.46 8.04
C ASN A 32 1.09 10.63 8.75
N ASP A 33 0.57 11.86 8.59
CA ASP A 33 1.17 13.08 9.14
C ASP A 33 0.86 13.27 10.64
N LYS A 34 -0.41 13.02 11.05
CA LYS A 34 -0.92 13.32 12.39
C LYS A 34 -1.24 12.08 13.24
N GLY A 35 -1.16 10.89 12.64
CA GLY A 35 -1.67 9.65 13.21
C GLY A 35 -3.19 9.49 13.04
N TYR A 36 -3.63 8.24 13.01
CA TYR A 36 -5.06 7.91 12.89
C TYR A 36 -5.87 8.44 14.09
N ASP A 37 -5.40 8.19 15.31
CA ASP A 37 -6.10 8.60 16.53
C ASP A 37 -6.18 10.13 16.68
N GLY A 38 -5.12 10.84 16.27
CA GLY A 38 -5.05 12.30 16.29
C GLY A 38 -5.88 12.99 15.20
N THR A 39 -6.54 12.25 14.31
CA THR A 39 -7.31 12.81 13.20
C THR A 39 -8.81 12.74 13.48
N SER A 40 -9.53 13.86 13.33
CA SER A 40 -10.98 13.93 13.39
C SER A 40 -11.60 14.12 12.00
N MET A 41 -12.91 13.81 11.88
CA MET A 41 -13.66 14.09 10.64
C MET A 41 -13.74 15.59 10.32
N ASP A 42 -13.70 16.45 11.35
CA ASP A 42 -13.68 17.90 11.18
C ASP A 42 -12.33 18.36 10.58
N ALA A 43 -11.22 17.81 11.06
CA ALA A 43 -9.88 18.09 10.50
C ALA A 43 -9.75 17.61 9.04
N LEU A 44 -10.40 16.48 8.68
CA LEU A 44 -10.46 16.02 7.30
C LEU A 44 -11.31 16.95 6.44
N ALA A 45 -12.47 17.39 6.90
CA ALA A 45 -13.34 18.32 6.20
C ALA A 45 -12.64 19.66 5.94
N GLU A 46 -11.96 20.20 6.94
CA GLU A 46 -11.14 21.42 6.83
C GLU A 46 -10.02 21.24 5.78
N ARG A 47 -9.28 20.14 5.85
CA ARG A 47 -8.18 19.85 4.92
C ARG A 47 -8.64 19.71 3.47
N LEU A 48 -9.85 19.16 3.27
CA LEU A 48 -10.48 19.00 1.96
C LEU A 48 -11.16 20.28 1.46
N GLY A 49 -11.47 21.24 2.35
CA GLY A 49 -12.26 22.41 2.03
C GLY A 49 -13.72 22.09 1.66
N ILE A 50 -14.30 21.04 2.27
CA ILE A 50 -15.68 20.59 2.09
C ILE A 50 -16.40 20.47 3.44
N SER A 51 -17.72 20.34 3.39
CA SER A 51 -18.49 20.10 4.62
C SER A 51 -18.29 18.69 5.14
N LYS A 52 -18.40 18.51 6.45
CA LYS A 52 -18.38 17.19 7.09
C LYS A 52 -19.49 16.27 6.56
N SER A 53 -20.67 16.82 6.26
CA SER A 53 -21.76 16.07 5.64
C SER A 53 -21.39 15.54 4.25
N SER A 54 -20.58 16.28 3.48
CA SER A 54 -20.11 15.81 2.18
C SER A 54 -19.21 14.58 2.31
N ILE A 55 -18.40 14.48 3.37
CA ILE A 55 -17.59 13.26 3.63
C ILE A 55 -18.52 12.08 3.97
N TYR A 56 -19.54 12.31 4.80
CA TYR A 56 -20.48 11.26 5.20
C TYR A 56 -21.39 10.75 4.07
N HIS A 57 -21.44 11.43 2.91
CA HIS A 57 -22.05 10.89 1.70
C HIS A 57 -21.22 9.77 1.05
N HIS A 58 -19.93 9.69 1.34
CA HIS A 58 -19.00 8.70 0.76
C HIS A 58 -18.68 7.58 1.73
N VAL A 59 -18.59 7.86 3.02
CA VAL A 59 -18.17 6.91 4.06
C VAL A 59 -18.93 7.10 5.35
N ALA A 60 -19.14 6.03 6.11
CA ALA A 60 -19.82 6.10 7.40
C ALA A 60 -18.96 6.79 8.49
N GLY A 61 -17.65 6.85 8.31
CA GLY A 61 -16.75 7.50 9.27
C GLY A 61 -15.27 7.29 9.03
N LYS A 62 -14.49 7.73 10.02
CA LYS A 62 -13.02 7.65 9.99
C LYS A 62 -12.50 6.20 9.91
N GLU A 63 -13.21 5.27 10.56
CA GLU A 63 -12.84 3.86 10.60
C GLU A 63 -12.96 3.21 9.21
N GLU A 64 -14.02 3.54 8.46
CA GLU A 64 -14.18 3.06 7.08
C GLU A 64 -13.10 3.60 6.15
N LEU A 65 -12.70 4.88 6.31
CA LEU A 65 -11.57 5.44 5.57
C LEU A 65 -10.26 4.67 5.86
N LEU A 66 -10.02 4.33 7.13
CA LEU A 66 -8.88 3.51 7.50
C LEU A 66 -8.95 2.13 6.85
N GLU A 67 -10.10 1.46 6.92
CA GLU A 67 -10.31 0.13 6.35
C GLU A 67 -10.09 0.12 4.83
N LEU A 68 -10.66 1.08 4.12
CA LEU A 68 -10.45 1.25 2.68
C LEU A 68 -8.98 1.47 2.33
N ALA A 69 -8.29 2.31 3.10
CA ALA A 69 -6.88 2.59 2.88
C ALA A 69 -6.00 1.35 3.10
N LEU A 70 -6.18 0.63 4.19
CA LEU A 70 -5.42 -0.58 4.51
C LEU A 70 -5.71 -1.71 3.52
N ASN A 71 -6.98 -1.86 3.13
CA ASN A 71 -7.38 -2.87 2.13
C ASN A 71 -6.81 -2.56 0.74
N ARG A 72 -6.67 -1.29 0.34
CA ARG A 72 -6.04 -0.93 -0.94
C ARG A 72 -4.61 -1.46 -1.02
N ALA A 73 -3.78 -1.22 -0.02
CA ALA A 73 -2.41 -1.73 0.02
C ALA A 73 -2.36 -3.26 0.07
N LEU A 74 -3.18 -3.89 0.92
CA LEU A 74 -3.23 -5.33 1.06
C LEU A 74 -3.73 -6.03 -0.22
N ASN A 75 -4.79 -5.51 -0.85
CA ASN A 75 -5.32 -6.10 -2.07
C ASN A 75 -4.32 -6.02 -3.22
N ALA A 76 -3.57 -4.90 -3.35
CA ALA A 76 -2.50 -4.79 -4.33
C ALA A 76 -1.41 -5.84 -4.09
N LEU A 77 -1.01 -6.06 -2.83
CA LEU A 77 -0.01 -7.05 -2.47
C LEU A 77 -0.51 -8.49 -2.73
N PHE A 78 -1.72 -8.83 -2.32
CA PHE A 78 -2.29 -10.16 -2.54
C PHE A 78 -2.60 -10.45 -4.02
N ALA A 79 -2.87 -9.43 -4.85
CA ALA A 79 -3.07 -9.64 -6.28
C ALA A 79 -1.83 -10.26 -6.94
N VAL A 80 -0.62 -9.99 -6.45
CA VAL A 80 0.61 -10.57 -6.98
C VAL A 80 0.70 -12.07 -6.73
N THR A 81 0.20 -12.56 -5.62
CA THR A 81 0.31 -13.99 -5.25
C THR A 81 -0.40 -14.94 -6.21
N VAL A 82 -1.31 -14.43 -7.04
CA VAL A 82 -2.06 -15.18 -8.05
C VAL A 82 -1.62 -14.90 -9.49
N GLU A 83 -0.61 -14.05 -9.70
CA GLU A 83 -0.02 -13.82 -11.01
C GLU A 83 0.73 -15.08 -11.48
N ALA A 84 0.72 -15.39 -12.79
CA ALA A 84 1.33 -16.61 -13.34
C ALA A 84 2.79 -16.80 -12.91
N ARG A 85 3.60 -15.73 -12.94
CA ARG A 85 5.01 -15.77 -12.51
C ARG A 85 5.20 -15.96 -11.00
N ALA A 86 4.18 -15.76 -10.19
CA ALA A 86 4.20 -16.05 -8.75
C ALA A 86 3.71 -17.47 -8.43
N THR A 87 3.10 -18.17 -9.40
CA THR A 87 2.49 -19.49 -9.20
C THR A 87 3.15 -20.61 -10.02
N GLU A 88 3.88 -20.27 -11.08
CA GLU A 88 4.49 -21.22 -12.00
C GLU A 88 6.02 -21.11 -12.03
N GLY A 89 6.72 -22.20 -12.30
CA GLY A 89 8.18 -22.28 -12.36
C GLY A 89 8.83 -22.61 -11.02
N ARG A 90 10.17 -22.45 -10.96
CA ARG A 90 10.96 -22.74 -9.75
C ARG A 90 10.58 -21.80 -8.61
N TYR A 91 10.64 -22.29 -7.39
CA TYR A 91 10.23 -21.49 -6.23
C TYR A 91 11.12 -20.27 -6.01
N ILE A 92 12.42 -20.35 -6.33
CA ILE A 92 13.33 -19.19 -6.25
C ILE A 92 12.91 -18.08 -7.22
N ASP A 93 12.56 -18.41 -8.49
CA ASP A 93 12.12 -17.44 -9.48
C ASP A 93 10.81 -16.75 -9.08
N ARG A 94 9.90 -17.53 -8.49
CA ARG A 94 8.63 -17.04 -7.94
C ARG A 94 8.87 -16.08 -6.77
N LEU A 95 9.79 -16.42 -5.88
CA LEU A 95 10.15 -15.60 -4.73
C LEU A 95 10.80 -14.26 -5.16
N GLU A 96 11.76 -14.31 -6.09
CA GLU A 96 12.36 -13.11 -6.67
C GLU A 96 11.31 -12.21 -7.33
N TYR A 97 10.41 -12.82 -8.11
CA TYR A 97 9.31 -12.09 -8.74
C TYR A 97 8.43 -11.40 -7.72
N LEU A 98 8.05 -12.12 -6.66
CA LEU A 98 7.23 -11.58 -5.58
C LEU A 98 7.90 -10.38 -4.88
N VAL A 99 9.22 -10.46 -4.64
CA VAL A 99 10.00 -9.36 -4.06
C VAL A 99 9.98 -8.15 -4.98
N ARG A 100 10.28 -8.30 -6.28
CA ARG A 100 10.24 -7.20 -7.27
C ARG A 100 8.88 -6.53 -7.31
N ARG A 101 7.82 -7.33 -7.43
CA ARG A 101 6.44 -6.83 -7.49
C ARG A 101 6.02 -6.13 -6.20
N SER A 102 6.50 -6.61 -5.05
CA SER A 102 6.24 -5.94 -3.77
C SER A 102 6.91 -4.57 -3.69
N VAL A 103 8.10 -4.39 -4.26
CA VAL A 103 8.74 -3.08 -4.41
C VAL A 103 7.94 -2.17 -5.34
N ASP A 104 7.48 -2.68 -6.51
CA ASP A 104 6.64 -1.92 -7.44
C ASP A 104 5.38 -1.39 -6.74
N ILE A 105 4.69 -2.25 -6.00
CA ILE A 105 3.48 -1.89 -5.24
C ILE A 105 3.79 -0.87 -4.15
N LEU A 106 4.87 -1.09 -3.40
CA LEU A 106 5.29 -0.15 -2.36
C LEU A 106 5.52 1.24 -2.93
N VAL A 107 6.20 1.35 -4.07
CA VAL A 107 6.46 2.63 -4.75
C VAL A 107 5.17 3.25 -5.28
N ALA A 108 4.31 2.46 -5.94
CA ALA A 108 3.05 2.93 -6.52
C ALA A 108 2.04 3.38 -5.46
N GLU A 109 1.95 2.64 -4.36
CA GLU A 109 0.97 2.84 -3.29
C GLU A 109 1.65 3.34 -1.98
N LEU A 110 2.76 4.06 -2.09
CA LEU A 110 3.62 4.44 -0.96
C LEU A 110 2.87 5.02 0.25
N PRO A 111 1.92 5.96 0.12
CA PRO A 111 1.20 6.49 1.28
C PRO A 111 0.35 5.43 1.99
N TYR A 112 -0.28 4.51 1.23
CA TYR A 112 -1.14 3.45 1.74
C TYR A 112 -0.33 2.34 2.41
N VAL A 113 0.80 1.95 1.79
CA VAL A 113 1.74 0.98 2.37
C VAL A 113 2.38 1.55 3.64
N THR A 114 2.75 2.84 3.65
CA THR A 114 3.26 3.52 4.84
C THR A 114 2.26 3.44 5.99
N LEU A 115 0.97 3.73 5.73
CA LEU A 115 -0.07 3.62 6.74
C LEU A 115 -0.21 2.18 7.24
N LEU A 116 -0.25 1.19 6.32
CA LEU A 116 -0.36 -0.23 6.65
C LEU A 116 0.80 -0.73 7.55
N LEU A 117 2.02 -0.25 7.31
CA LEU A 117 3.19 -0.67 8.10
C LEU A 117 3.25 0.01 9.49
N ARG A 118 2.52 1.10 9.68
CA ARG A 118 2.49 1.86 10.94
C ARG A 118 1.36 1.47 11.90
N VAL A 119 0.35 0.70 11.45
CA VAL A 119 -0.72 0.23 12.35
C VAL A 119 -0.18 -0.67 13.45
N ARG A 120 -0.80 -0.58 14.64
CA ARG A 120 -0.36 -1.28 15.87
C ARG A 120 -1.38 -2.29 16.40
N GLY A 121 -2.58 -2.37 15.80
CA GLY A 121 -3.65 -3.25 16.25
C GLY A 121 -4.58 -2.64 17.30
N ASN A 122 -4.60 -1.32 17.42
CA ASN A 122 -5.42 -0.59 18.39
C ASN A 122 -6.94 -0.74 18.10
N SER A 123 -7.32 -0.81 16.85
CA SER A 123 -8.71 -0.99 16.41
C SER A 123 -8.98 -2.38 15.84
N ALA A 124 -10.26 -2.74 15.67
CA ALA A 124 -10.66 -3.97 15.00
C ALA A 124 -10.18 -4.01 13.54
N VAL A 125 -10.25 -2.87 12.84
CA VAL A 125 -9.76 -2.71 11.46
C VAL A 125 -8.26 -2.98 11.39
N GLU A 126 -7.46 -2.39 12.28
CA GLU A 126 -6.02 -2.62 12.32
C GLU A 126 -5.66 -4.08 12.60
N ARG A 127 -6.37 -4.72 13.56
CA ARG A 127 -6.14 -6.14 13.86
C ARG A 127 -6.44 -7.05 12.66
N ARG A 128 -7.51 -6.76 11.88
CA ARG A 128 -7.81 -7.48 10.63
C ARG A 128 -6.69 -7.29 9.59
N ALA A 129 -6.23 -6.06 9.41
CA ALA A 129 -5.12 -5.77 8.49
C ALA A 129 -3.82 -6.49 8.90
N MET A 130 -3.49 -6.51 10.19
CA MET A 130 -2.33 -7.24 10.71
C MET A 130 -2.49 -8.77 10.56
N ALA A 131 -3.71 -9.30 10.66
CA ALA A 131 -3.96 -10.72 10.39
C ALA A 131 -3.66 -11.05 8.92
N ARG A 132 -4.16 -10.26 7.97
CA ARG A 132 -3.87 -10.43 6.55
C ARG A 132 -2.37 -10.28 6.22
N ARG A 133 -1.65 -9.39 6.89
CA ARG A 133 -0.18 -9.32 6.74
C ARG A 133 0.49 -10.63 7.15
N ARG A 134 0.06 -11.23 8.28
CA ARG A 134 0.60 -12.54 8.71
C ARG A 134 0.29 -13.67 7.72
N GLU A 135 -0.87 -13.64 7.05
CA GLU A 135 -1.19 -14.58 5.97
C GLU A 135 -0.23 -14.44 4.80
N PHE A 136 0.12 -13.20 4.43
CA PHE A 136 1.11 -12.95 3.40
C PHE A 136 2.52 -13.40 3.84
N ASP A 137 2.93 -13.13 5.08
CA ASP A 137 4.22 -13.58 5.62
C ASP A 137 4.31 -15.11 5.64
N ALA A 138 3.21 -15.82 5.95
CA ALA A 138 3.14 -17.29 5.89
C ALA A 138 3.31 -17.79 4.45
N PHE A 139 2.61 -17.20 3.50
CA PHE A 139 2.76 -17.53 2.07
C PHE A 139 4.21 -17.37 1.59
N VAL A 140 4.87 -16.29 1.97
CA VAL A 140 6.30 -16.09 1.63
C VAL A 140 7.18 -17.15 2.29
N SER A 141 6.92 -17.49 3.55
CA SER A 141 7.68 -18.52 4.26
C SER A 141 7.54 -19.90 3.59
N GLU A 142 6.37 -20.24 3.07
CA GLU A 142 6.15 -21.47 2.29
C GLU A 142 6.97 -21.46 0.99
N LEU A 143 7.04 -20.33 0.27
CA LEU A 143 7.89 -20.22 -0.92
C LEU A 143 9.37 -20.35 -0.59
N VAL A 144 9.83 -19.77 0.52
CA VAL A 144 11.22 -19.89 0.99
C VAL A 144 11.54 -21.34 1.32
N SER A 145 10.65 -22.04 2.05
CA SER A 145 10.83 -23.46 2.38
C SER A 145 10.94 -24.31 1.11
N ALA A 146 10.03 -24.12 0.16
CA ALA A 146 10.03 -24.86 -1.09
C ALA A 146 11.28 -24.58 -1.95
N ALA A 147 11.79 -23.33 -1.98
CA ALA A 147 13.03 -23.02 -2.67
C ALA A 147 14.27 -23.64 -1.98
N ALA A 148 14.25 -23.79 -0.67
CA ALA A 148 15.29 -24.50 0.07
C ALA A 148 15.24 -26.03 -0.23
N ASP A 149 14.06 -26.62 -0.34
CA ASP A 149 13.86 -28.01 -0.71
C ASP A 149 14.31 -28.31 -2.15
N GLU A 150 14.20 -27.33 -3.07
CA GLU A 150 14.79 -27.39 -4.43
C GLU A 150 16.30 -27.21 -4.45
N GLY A 151 16.92 -26.84 -3.33
CA GLY A 151 18.37 -26.63 -3.20
C GLY A 151 18.85 -25.25 -3.60
N ASP A 152 17.95 -24.28 -3.80
CA ASP A 152 18.28 -22.90 -4.19
C ASP A 152 18.64 -22.00 -3.01
N LEU A 153 18.15 -22.31 -1.82
CA LEU A 153 18.39 -21.57 -0.58
C LEU A 153 19.02 -22.46 0.50
N ASN A 154 19.70 -21.86 1.46
CA ASN A 154 20.27 -22.57 2.57
C ASN A 154 19.16 -23.15 3.48
N PRO A 155 19.03 -24.50 3.60
CA PRO A 155 17.98 -25.13 4.39
C PRO A 155 18.18 -25.00 5.91
N GLU A 156 19.36 -24.58 6.36
CA GLU A 156 19.66 -24.41 7.79
C GLU A 156 19.07 -23.11 8.39
N ILE A 157 18.63 -22.17 7.52
CA ILE A 157 18.03 -20.92 7.96
C ILE A 157 16.50 -21.07 8.01
N ASP A 158 15.91 -20.75 9.14
CA ASP A 158 14.46 -20.78 9.32
C ASP A 158 13.75 -19.95 8.23
N PRO A 159 12.85 -20.57 7.42
CA PRO A 159 12.13 -19.90 6.35
C PRO A 159 11.36 -18.66 6.79
N ALA A 160 10.78 -18.67 8.01
CA ALA A 160 10.08 -17.53 8.55
C ALA A 160 11.05 -16.36 8.86
N LEU A 161 12.28 -16.68 9.26
CA LEU A 161 13.33 -15.66 9.44
C LEU A 161 13.76 -15.07 8.10
N VAL A 162 13.98 -15.90 7.07
CA VAL A 162 14.32 -15.44 5.72
C VAL A 162 13.23 -14.53 5.19
N ALA A 163 11.95 -14.95 5.23
CA ALA A 163 10.82 -14.15 4.80
C ALA A 163 10.77 -12.78 5.51
N ARG A 164 11.01 -12.78 6.83
CA ARG A 164 11.03 -11.54 7.63
C ARG A 164 12.16 -10.61 7.24
N LEU A 165 13.35 -11.13 6.96
CA LEU A 165 14.51 -10.33 6.53
C LEU A 165 14.30 -9.77 5.13
N LEU A 166 13.81 -10.57 4.18
CA LEU A 166 13.47 -10.13 2.82
C LEU A 166 12.46 -8.96 2.85
N PHE A 167 11.32 -9.18 3.50
CA PHE A 167 10.28 -8.15 3.57
C PHE A 167 10.61 -7.02 4.53
N GLY A 168 11.48 -7.24 5.51
CA GLY A 168 12.09 -6.18 6.31
C GLY A 168 12.88 -5.21 5.44
N THR A 169 13.66 -5.72 4.51
CA THR A 169 14.42 -4.92 3.52
C THR A 169 13.47 -4.14 2.60
N VAL A 170 12.48 -4.80 2.01
CA VAL A 170 11.45 -4.12 1.19
C VAL A 170 10.72 -3.04 1.98
N ASN A 171 10.24 -3.36 3.18
CA ASN A 171 9.47 -2.44 4.01
C ASN A 171 10.29 -1.23 4.48
N SER A 172 11.62 -1.34 4.60
CA SER A 172 12.49 -0.21 4.97
C SER A 172 12.44 0.94 3.98
N LEU A 173 12.02 0.69 2.72
CA LEU A 173 11.89 1.70 1.69
C LEU A 173 10.96 2.85 2.10
N ILE A 174 9.92 2.60 2.89
CA ILE A 174 8.99 3.66 3.34
C ILE A 174 9.69 4.78 4.13
N GLU A 175 10.80 4.49 4.77
CA GLU A 175 11.49 5.44 5.63
C GLU A 175 12.35 6.44 4.82
N TRP A 176 12.97 5.98 3.74
CA TRP A 176 13.94 6.77 3.01
C TRP A 176 13.62 7.01 1.52
N TYR A 177 12.82 6.14 0.88
CA TYR A 177 12.48 6.33 -0.53
C TYR A 177 11.67 7.60 -0.76
N ARG A 178 12.06 8.35 -1.79
CA ARG A 178 11.34 9.55 -2.24
C ARG A 178 11.19 9.49 -3.77
N PRO A 179 9.96 9.58 -4.33
CA PRO A 179 9.69 9.39 -5.76
C PRO A 179 10.52 10.27 -6.72
N ARG A 180 11.02 11.40 -6.24
CA ARG A 180 11.80 12.35 -7.06
C ARG A 180 13.31 12.11 -7.06
N SER A 181 13.84 11.32 -6.15
CA SER A 181 15.29 11.17 -5.93
C SER A 181 15.74 9.73 -5.65
N GLY A 182 14.79 8.79 -5.55
CA GLY A 182 15.05 7.44 -5.05
C GLY A 182 15.26 6.36 -6.13
N GLY A 183 15.44 6.72 -7.41
CA GLY A 183 15.47 5.76 -8.51
C GLY A 183 14.09 5.28 -8.96
N SER A 184 14.02 4.49 -10.02
CA SER A 184 12.79 3.85 -10.47
C SER A 184 12.42 2.64 -9.58
N ALA A 185 11.14 2.26 -9.58
CA ALA A 185 10.70 1.05 -8.88
C ALA A 185 11.44 -0.20 -9.37
N THR A 186 11.71 -0.28 -10.67
CA THR A 186 12.46 -1.38 -11.28
C THR A 186 13.89 -1.44 -10.77
N GLU A 187 14.62 -0.32 -10.77
CA GLU A 187 16.00 -0.25 -10.24
C GLU A 187 16.07 -0.64 -8.77
N LEU A 188 15.08 -0.20 -7.97
CA LEU A 188 15.00 -0.58 -6.57
C LEU A 188 14.69 -2.06 -6.39
N GLY A 189 13.76 -2.61 -7.17
CA GLY A 189 13.41 -4.02 -7.14
C GLY A 189 14.61 -4.90 -7.52
N ASP A 190 15.33 -4.52 -8.58
CA ASP A 190 16.56 -5.21 -9.00
C ASP A 190 17.65 -5.15 -7.94
N ALA A 191 17.85 -3.99 -7.31
CA ALA A 191 18.84 -3.84 -6.26
C ALA A 191 18.48 -4.66 -5.00
N VAL A 192 17.20 -4.71 -4.62
CA VAL A 192 16.76 -5.55 -3.48
C VAL A 192 16.99 -7.02 -3.78
N VAL A 193 16.63 -7.49 -4.99
CA VAL A 193 16.84 -8.89 -5.38
C VAL A 193 18.32 -9.23 -5.42
N ALA A 194 19.14 -8.43 -6.09
CA ALA A 194 20.59 -8.66 -6.15
C ALA A 194 21.23 -8.69 -4.74
N LEU A 195 20.82 -7.75 -3.86
CA LEU A 195 21.34 -7.71 -2.49
C LEU A 195 20.96 -8.97 -1.68
N THR A 196 19.73 -9.46 -1.86
CA THR A 196 19.17 -10.51 -0.98
C THR A 196 19.46 -11.92 -1.49
N PHE A 197 19.55 -12.13 -2.81
CA PHE A 197 19.77 -13.44 -3.40
C PHE A 197 21.20 -13.67 -3.88
N ASP A 198 21.86 -12.64 -4.44
CA ASP A 198 23.23 -12.74 -4.93
C ASP A 198 24.25 -12.28 -3.87
N GLY A 199 23.84 -11.44 -2.92
CA GLY A 199 24.70 -10.85 -1.90
C GLY A 199 25.54 -9.69 -2.41
N LEU A 200 26.39 -9.12 -1.50
CA LEU A 200 27.26 -7.98 -1.80
C LEU A 200 28.65 -8.39 -2.28
N ARG A 201 29.00 -9.65 -2.16
CA ARG A 201 30.35 -10.12 -2.57
C ARG A 201 30.37 -10.31 -4.09
N ARG A 202 31.40 -9.76 -4.71
CA ARG A 202 31.69 -10.03 -6.10
C ARG A 202 32.23 -11.46 -6.20
N SER A 203 31.53 -12.35 -6.92
CA SER A 203 32.00 -13.68 -7.30
C SER A 203 33.13 -13.59 -8.34
#